data_e52add4683ead6dc74c4b12a836b50ff
#
_entry.id   e52add4683ead6dc74c4b12a836b50ff
#
_cell.length_a   1.000
_cell.length_b   1.000
_cell.length_c   1.000
_cell.angle_alpha   90.00
_cell.angle_beta   90.00
_cell.angle_gamma   90.00
#
_symmetry.space_group_name_H-M   'P 1'
#
loop_
_entity.id
_entity.type
_entity.pdbx_description
1 polymer ?
#
loop_
_entity_poly.entity_id
_entity_poly.type
_entity_poly.pdbx_seq_one_letter_code
_entity_poly.pdbx_strand_id
1 'polypeptide(L)'
;NVTVKVIYELYDGAPILSKQIEVENQGKSSIVLNSFKSEILALTETAPKVHYGEPHEIRMLAQEPGTYTRNYRKSPAQTDAPREYIDRFTQLFVVTDYAMGGDMEAMKDNPAVRWVFDHPEYEATGIRYYGQYKPARLEVCPPIGPDYEITPGMTFRSCTAFEMLRDATDNERRGLAECRFWRMMAPWTQENPIFMHVRRSDEASVKAAIDQCAAVGFEMVIMTFGSGFNIENNSPEYMEMMKRLNAYAHSKGIALGGYSLLASRGAKTEDAAISRKTGKPATTREEGSRFGKSPCLASSWGDTYFGKLRSFFTQTGMGVFENDGSYPGDPCASTQHKHHRGYLDSQWKQWEVIRDFYRWCREQGIYLNVPDWYFLNGSNKTPMGYVETNWSLPRAYQEIIERQNIYDGTWQKTPTMGFMFVPLT
;
A
#
# COMPACT_ATOMS: atom_id res chain seq x y z
N ASN A 1 25.86 18.64 -15.33
CA ASN A 1 24.77 19.50 -14.77
C ASN A 1 23.65 18.61 -14.27
N VAL A 2 23.25 18.87 -13.00
CA VAL A 2 22.10 18.23 -12.36
C VAL A 2 21.25 19.36 -11.80
N THR A 3 19.95 19.33 -12.12
CA THR A 3 18.98 20.25 -11.53
C THR A 3 18.12 19.49 -10.53
N VAL A 4 18.03 20.03 -9.31
CA VAL A 4 17.14 19.50 -8.26
C VAL A 4 16.05 20.52 -8.02
N LYS A 5 14.80 20.06 -8.10
CA LYS A 5 13.60 20.87 -7.80
C LYS A 5 12.91 20.25 -6.59
N VAL A 6 12.51 21.09 -5.66
CA VAL A 6 11.60 20.70 -4.57
C VAL A 6 10.25 21.30 -4.86
N ILE A 7 9.26 20.45 -5.01
CA ILE A 7 7.89 20.81 -5.38
C ILE A 7 7.03 20.74 -4.13
N TYR A 8 6.39 21.84 -3.81
CA TYR A 8 5.40 21.95 -2.75
C TYR A 8 4.03 22.23 -3.35
N GLU A 9 3.02 21.51 -2.88
CA GLU A 9 1.63 21.75 -3.25
C GLU A 9 0.79 21.93 -1.99
N LEU A 10 -0.01 22.99 -1.98
CA LEU A 10 -1.03 23.24 -0.97
C LEU A 10 -2.39 22.97 -1.59
N TYR A 11 -3.24 22.22 -0.90
CA TYR A 11 -4.52 21.79 -1.41
C TYR A 11 -5.63 22.72 -0.92
N ASP A 12 -6.35 23.31 -1.86
CA ASP A 12 -7.44 24.22 -1.53
C ASP A 12 -8.53 23.54 -0.71
N GLY A 13 -8.95 24.22 0.33
CA GLY A 13 -10.02 23.73 1.20
C GLY A 13 -9.59 22.66 2.24
N ALA A 14 -8.31 22.29 2.34
CA ALA A 14 -7.82 21.41 3.41
C ALA A 14 -6.39 21.77 3.83
N PRO A 15 -6.03 21.61 5.10
CA PRO A 15 -4.69 21.91 5.59
C PRO A 15 -3.69 20.80 5.23
N ILE A 16 -3.57 20.52 3.93
CA ILE A 16 -2.72 19.48 3.37
C ILE A 16 -1.59 20.14 2.58
N LEU A 17 -0.37 19.72 2.86
CA LEU A 17 0.83 20.04 2.11
C LEU A 17 1.38 18.75 1.51
N SER A 18 1.77 18.75 0.25
CA SER A 18 2.62 17.69 -0.31
C SER A 18 4.00 18.22 -0.67
N LYS A 19 4.96 17.30 -0.65
CA LYS A 19 6.35 17.59 -1.01
C LYS A 19 6.93 16.46 -1.84
N GLN A 20 7.52 16.81 -2.97
CA GLN A 20 8.19 15.89 -3.88
C GLN A 20 9.50 16.49 -4.37
N ILE A 21 10.47 15.64 -4.68
CA ILE A 21 11.77 16.04 -5.24
C ILE A 21 11.85 15.52 -6.67
N GLU A 22 12.24 16.40 -7.58
CA GLU A 22 12.65 16.02 -8.93
C GLU A 22 14.16 16.22 -9.09
N VAL A 23 14.82 15.25 -9.72
CA VAL A 23 16.25 15.31 -10.06
C VAL A 23 16.40 15.09 -11.55
N GLU A 24 16.78 16.14 -12.26
CA GLU A 24 16.96 16.13 -13.71
C GLU A 24 18.46 16.04 -14.05
N ASN A 25 18.85 15.05 -14.83
CA ASN A 25 20.22 14.93 -15.33
C ASN A 25 20.36 15.64 -16.69
N GLN A 26 20.86 16.85 -16.65
CA GLN A 26 21.19 17.66 -17.84
C GLN A 26 22.64 17.47 -18.32
N GLY A 27 23.34 16.51 -17.73
CA GLY A 27 24.72 16.17 -18.08
C GLY A 27 24.82 15.28 -19.31
N LYS A 28 26.05 14.83 -19.60
CA LYS A 28 26.35 13.95 -20.73
C LYS A 28 26.56 12.49 -20.32
N SER A 29 26.62 12.21 -19.04
CA SER A 29 26.83 10.86 -18.49
C SER A 29 25.74 10.55 -17.45
N SER A 30 25.45 9.25 -17.28
CA SER A 30 24.56 8.78 -16.23
C SER A 30 25.09 9.15 -14.84
N ILE A 31 24.17 9.41 -13.93
CA ILE A 31 24.44 9.60 -12.50
C ILE A 31 23.59 8.59 -11.71
N VAL A 32 24.01 8.26 -10.51
CA VAL A 32 23.25 7.40 -9.61
C VAL A 32 22.79 8.21 -8.41
N LEU A 33 21.48 8.21 -8.18
CA LEU A 33 20.87 8.76 -6.97
C LEU A 33 20.78 7.64 -5.94
N ASN A 34 21.73 7.59 -5.02
CA ASN A 34 21.82 6.51 -4.03
C ASN A 34 20.68 6.56 -3.01
N SER A 35 20.34 7.78 -2.54
CA SER A 35 19.26 7.98 -1.57
C SER A 35 18.71 9.39 -1.65
N PHE A 36 17.50 9.56 -1.12
CA PHE A 36 16.88 10.87 -0.94
C PHE A 36 15.96 10.83 0.30
N LYS A 37 15.56 12.00 0.75
CA LYS A 37 14.47 12.19 1.70
C LYS A 37 13.51 13.20 1.11
N SER A 38 12.29 12.77 0.82
CA SER A 38 11.25 13.68 0.30
C SER A 38 10.76 14.64 1.39
N GLU A 39 10.88 14.23 2.65
CA GLU A 39 10.63 15.13 3.78
C GLU A 39 11.67 14.99 4.87
N ILE A 40 12.06 16.14 5.44
CA ILE A 40 12.82 16.25 6.68
C ILE A 40 12.16 17.38 7.48
N LEU A 41 11.38 17.01 8.47
CA LEU A 41 10.67 17.95 9.31
C LEU A 41 11.20 17.91 10.74
N ALA A 42 11.83 18.98 11.17
CA ALA A 42 12.28 19.14 12.54
C ALA A 42 11.14 19.71 13.39
N LEU A 43 10.70 18.96 14.37
CA LEU A 43 9.67 19.39 15.29
C LEU A 43 10.29 19.90 16.58
N THR A 44 9.91 21.11 16.96
CA THR A 44 10.40 21.77 18.17
C THR A 44 9.70 21.29 19.44
N GLU A 45 8.63 20.55 19.28
CA GLU A 45 7.83 20.04 20.40
C GLU A 45 8.43 18.79 21.02
N THR A 46 8.28 18.68 22.33
CA THR A 46 8.95 17.67 23.13
C THR A 46 8.37 16.26 23.03
N ALA A 47 7.16 16.12 22.51
CA ALA A 47 6.52 14.82 22.31
C ALA A 47 5.50 14.88 21.17
N PRO A 48 5.93 15.09 19.92
CA PRO A 48 5.01 15.17 18.82
C PRO A 48 4.37 13.81 18.59
N LYS A 49 3.05 13.80 18.48
CA LYS A 49 2.28 12.61 18.11
C LYS A 49 2.01 12.68 16.61
N VAL A 50 2.69 11.85 15.85
CA VAL A 50 2.48 11.76 14.42
C VAL A 50 1.72 10.48 14.10
N HIS A 51 0.65 10.67 13.35
CA HIS A 51 -0.06 9.58 12.72
C HIS A 51 0.45 9.44 11.29
N TYR A 52 1.00 8.32 10.97
CA TYR A 52 1.36 7.98 9.61
C TYR A 52 0.50 6.82 9.12
N GLY A 53 0.19 6.83 7.83
CA GLY A 53 -0.51 5.75 7.19
C GLY A 53 0.35 4.50 7.28
N GLU A 54 0.09 3.69 8.28
CA GLU A 54 0.80 2.43 8.42
C GLU A 54 0.28 1.39 7.46
N PRO A 55 1.16 0.47 7.10
CA PRO A 55 0.79 -0.69 6.34
C PRO A 55 -0.38 -1.43 6.98
N HIS A 56 -1.29 -1.79 6.12
CA HIS A 56 -2.51 -2.48 6.42
C HIS A 56 -2.36 -3.70 7.36
N GLU A 57 -1.33 -4.54 7.16
CA GLU A 57 -1.12 -5.74 7.97
C GLU A 57 -0.95 -5.45 9.45
N ILE A 58 -0.30 -4.35 9.80
CA ILE A 58 -0.11 -3.98 11.19
C ILE A 58 -1.45 -3.61 11.83
N ARG A 59 -2.36 -3.00 11.07
CA ARG A 59 -3.71 -2.69 11.55
C ARG A 59 -4.59 -3.93 11.70
N MET A 60 -4.47 -4.90 10.79
CA MET A 60 -5.19 -6.18 10.91
C MET A 60 -4.76 -6.97 12.14
N LEU A 61 -3.45 -7.00 12.42
CA LEU A 61 -2.91 -7.77 13.53
C LEU A 61 -3.15 -7.12 14.88
N ALA A 62 -3.28 -5.78 14.93
CA ALA A 62 -3.33 -5.06 16.18
C ALA A 62 -4.71 -5.00 16.81
N GLN A 63 -5.78 -5.26 16.06
CA GLN A 63 -7.19 -5.14 16.52
C GLN A 63 -7.50 -3.86 17.32
N GLU A 64 -6.55 -2.94 17.37
CA GLU A 64 -6.70 -1.70 18.10
C GLU A 64 -7.25 -0.60 17.20
N PRO A 65 -8.17 0.20 17.72
CA PRO A 65 -8.76 1.28 16.94
C PRO A 65 -7.71 2.30 16.53
N GLY A 66 -7.40 2.29 15.28
CA GLY A 66 -7.07 3.35 14.36
C GLY A 66 -6.02 4.39 14.65
N THR A 67 -5.34 4.36 15.77
CA THR A 67 -4.29 5.33 16.04
C THR A 67 -2.97 4.62 16.26
N TYR A 68 -2.24 4.40 15.16
CA TYR A 68 -0.84 4.08 15.29
C TYR A 68 -0.09 5.32 15.72
N THR A 69 -0.05 5.48 17.02
CA THR A 69 1.08 6.12 17.63
C THR A 69 2.14 5.05 17.74
N ARG A 70 3.07 4.95 16.81
CA ARG A 70 4.31 4.27 17.16
C ARG A 70 4.82 4.99 18.39
N ASN A 71 4.84 4.26 19.49
CA ASN A 71 5.58 4.72 20.65
C ASN A 71 6.99 4.95 20.14
N TYR A 72 7.39 6.19 20.06
CA TYR A 72 8.77 6.54 19.91
C TYR A 72 9.58 5.59 20.76
N ARG A 73 10.75 5.14 20.29
CA ARG A 73 11.73 4.62 21.23
C ARG A 73 11.77 5.62 22.37
N LYS A 74 11.16 5.21 23.47
CA LYS A 74 11.02 6.06 24.62
C LYS A 74 12.39 6.59 24.97
N SER A 75 12.65 7.87 24.75
CA SER A 75 13.66 8.52 25.56
C SER A 75 13.27 8.22 27.00
N PRO A 76 14.19 7.84 27.88
CA PRO A 76 13.87 7.58 29.28
C PRO A 76 13.04 8.67 29.93
N ALA A 77 13.15 9.92 29.47
CA ALA A 77 12.38 11.07 29.91
C ALA A 77 10.93 11.14 29.40
N GLN A 78 10.57 10.37 28.37
CA GLN A 78 9.21 10.36 27.80
C GLN A 78 8.29 9.28 28.42
N THR A 79 8.83 8.43 29.32
CA THR A 79 8.07 7.34 29.92
C THR A 79 7.05 7.82 30.96
N ASP A 80 7.25 9.01 31.53
CA ASP A 80 6.47 9.50 32.67
C ASP A 80 5.53 10.67 32.35
N ALA A 81 5.50 11.13 31.08
CA ALA A 81 4.52 12.13 30.70
C ALA A 81 3.10 11.55 30.75
N PRO A 82 2.15 12.20 31.43
CA PRO A 82 0.77 11.75 31.44
C PRO A 82 0.24 11.59 30.01
N ARG A 83 -0.46 10.49 29.74
CA ARG A 83 -1.03 10.19 28.42
C ARG A 83 -1.84 11.36 27.83
N GLU A 84 -2.48 12.11 28.71
CA GLU A 84 -3.21 13.34 28.37
C GLU A 84 -2.34 14.50 27.88
N TYR A 85 -1.10 14.56 28.29
CA TYR A 85 -0.16 15.59 27.86
C TYR A 85 0.34 15.33 26.45
N ILE A 86 0.56 14.08 26.11
CA ILE A 86 1.01 13.64 24.78
C ILE A 86 -0.08 13.87 23.73
N ASP A 87 -1.36 13.77 24.10
CA ASP A 87 -2.48 13.93 23.17
C ASP A 87 -2.76 15.39 22.78
N ARG A 88 -2.13 16.36 23.45
CA ARG A 88 -2.45 17.78 23.26
C ARG A 88 -1.62 18.47 22.17
N PHE A 89 -0.44 17.96 21.79
CA PHE A 89 0.55 18.81 21.14
C PHE A 89 0.70 18.64 19.63
N THR A 90 0.69 17.49 19.04
CA THR A 90 0.86 17.43 17.60
C THR A 90 -0.28 16.74 16.88
N GLN A 91 -0.95 17.51 16.05
CA GLN A 91 -2.04 17.03 15.21
C GLN A 91 -1.53 16.83 13.75
N LEU A 92 -0.33 16.32 13.62
CA LEU A 92 0.26 16.07 12.31
C LEU A 92 -0.04 14.63 11.86
N PHE A 93 -0.64 14.52 10.68
CA PHE A 93 -0.85 13.27 9.96
C PHE A 93 0.07 13.24 8.76
N VAL A 94 0.90 12.21 8.62
CA VAL A 94 1.87 12.08 7.53
C VAL A 94 1.72 10.73 6.86
N VAL A 95 1.65 10.75 5.54
CA VAL A 95 1.62 9.55 4.69
C VAL A 95 2.50 9.75 3.47
N THR A 96 2.85 8.66 2.80
CA THR A 96 3.56 8.69 1.52
C THR A 96 2.94 7.70 0.54
N ASP A 97 3.08 7.99 -0.74
CA ASP A 97 2.69 7.07 -1.82
C ASP A 97 3.68 5.90 -2.01
N TYR A 98 4.80 5.89 -1.28
CA TYR A 98 5.75 4.78 -1.31
C TYR A 98 5.31 3.64 -0.39
N ALA A 99 4.94 2.52 -0.99
CA ALA A 99 4.32 1.40 -0.29
C ALA A 99 5.29 0.31 0.18
N MET A 100 6.57 0.44 -0.07
CA MET A 100 7.57 -0.57 0.30
C MET A 100 8.20 -0.30 1.66
N GLY A 101 8.32 -1.33 2.49
CA GLY A 101 8.76 -1.22 3.88
C GLY A 101 10.21 -1.63 4.17
N GLY A 102 11.01 -1.96 3.17
CA GLY A 102 12.35 -2.51 3.39
C GLY A 102 12.36 -4.04 3.48
N ASP A 103 13.42 -4.62 4.03
CA ASP A 103 13.44 -6.04 4.33
C ASP A 103 12.71 -6.37 5.64
N MET A 104 12.50 -7.65 5.93
CA MET A 104 11.73 -8.07 7.10
C MET A 104 12.35 -7.65 8.44
N GLU A 105 13.64 -7.44 8.50
CA GLU A 105 14.30 -6.86 9.67
C GLU A 105 14.08 -5.35 9.72
N ALA A 106 14.22 -4.67 8.57
CA ALA A 106 14.04 -3.23 8.44
C ALA A 106 12.58 -2.80 8.61
N MET A 107 11.61 -3.62 8.22
CA MET A 107 10.18 -3.31 8.35
C MET A 107 9.72 -3.05 9.79
N LYS A 108 10.36 -3.66 10.77
CA LYS A 108 10.01 -3.43 12.18
C LYS A 108 10.42 -2.05 12.66
N ASP A 109 11.54 -1.55 12.14
CA ASP A 109 12.21 -0.38 12.69
C ASP A 109 12.43 0.75 11.67
N ASN A 110 12.13 0.53 10.41
CA ASN A 110 12.46 1.46 9.34
C ASN A 110 11.36 1.60 8.27
N PRO A 111 10.16 2.07 8.63
CA PRO A 111 9.14 2.42 7.66
C PRO A 111 9.58 3.61 6.80
N ALA A 112 8.89 3.80 5.66
CA ALA A 112 9.15 4.94 4.79
C ALA A 112 8.89 6.29 5.46
N VAL A 113 7.92 6.36 6.37
CA VAL A 113 7.70 7.51 7.27
C VAL A 113 8.23 7.14 8.64
N ARG A 114 9.22 7.86 9.13
CA ARG A 114 9.90 7.50 10.37
C ARG A 114 10.31 8.68 11.22
N TRP A 115 10.40 8.44 12.52
CA TRP A 115 11.01 9.36 13.47
C TRP A 115 12.49 9.04 13.68
N VAL A 116 13.29 10.09 13.69
CA VAL A 116 14.70 10.00 14.03
C VAL A 116 14.93 10.84 15.28
N PHE A 117 15.37 10.18 16.35
CA PHE A 117 15.76 10.81 17.59
C PHE A 117 17.27 10.90 17.65
N ASP A 118 17.75 11.85 18.44
CA ASP A 118 19.18 11.98 18.75
C ASP A 118 20.06 12.11 17.49
N HIS A 119 19.53 12.77 16.45
CA HIS A 119 20.31 12.95 15.23
C HIS A 119 21.48 13.90 15.47
N PRO A 120 22.73 13.53 15.13
CA PRO A 120 23.92 14.34 15.42
C PRO A 120 23.87 15.76 14.87
N GLU A 121 23.32 15.94 13.66
CA GLU A 121 23.16 17.26 13.04
C GLU A 121 22.20 18.17 13.81
N TYR A 122 21.26 17.59 14.55
CA TYR A 122 20.30 18.34 15.35
C TYR A 122 20.90 18.75 16.71
N GLU A 123 21.81 17.94 17.22
CA GLU A 123 22.54 18.25 18.45
C GLU A 123 23.61 19.33 18.24
N ALA A 124 24.14 19.44 17.03
CA ALA A 124 25.19 20.40 16.68
C ALA A 124 24.75 21.87 16.73
N THR A 125 23.46 22.16 16.84
CA THR A 125 22.94 23.54 16.92
C THR A 125 23.19 24.25 18.27
N GLY A 126 23.84 23.60 19.22
CA GLY A 126 24.18 24.18 20.52
C GLY A 126 23.01 24.43 21.47
N ILE A 127 21.82 24.14 21.06
CA ILE A 127 20.63 24.23 21.91
C ILE A 127 20.53 22.94 22.74
N ARG A 128 21.34 22.85 23.75
CA ARG A 128 21.12 21.88 24.83
C ARG A 128 19.95 22.36 25.67
N TYR A 129 18.77 21.93 25.27
CA TYR A 129 17.64 22.04 26.20
C TYR A 129 17.93 21.20 27.43
N TYR A 130 17.77 21.81 28.57
CA TYR A 130 18.00 21.25 29.89
C TYR A 130 17.48 19.81 30.02
N GLY A 131 18.30 18.88 29.70
CA GLY A 131 18.35 17.50 30.16
C GLY A 131 17.24 16.54 29.81
N GLN A 132 16.05 16.94 29.36
CA GLN A 132 14.93 16.00 29.35
C GLN A 132 14.18 15.81 28.03
N TYR A 133 14.33 16.71 27.06
CA TYR A 133 13.54 16.64 25.81
C TYR A 133 14.44 16.86 24.60
N LYS A 134 14.59 15.83 23.81
CA LYS A 134 15.31 15.93 22.54
C LYS A 134 14.30 16.18 21.40
N PRO A 135 14.60 17.14 20.51
CA PRO A 135 13.77 17.37 19.33
C PRO A 135 13.70 16.10 18.48
N ALA A 136 12.53 15.83 17.93
CA ALA A 136 12.35 14.73 16.99
C ALA A 136 12.39 15.24 15.56
N ARG A 137 13.00 14.46 14.68
CA ARG A 137 12.98 14.70 13.23
C ARG A 137 12.13 13.65 12.56
N LEU A 138 11.13 14.10 11.80
CA LEU A 138 10.38 13.24 10.88
C LEU A 138 11.13 13.14 9.57
N GLU A 139 11.24 11.95 9.03
CA GLU A 139 11.79 11.71 7.71
C GLU A 139 10.83 10.86 6.87
N VAL A 140 10.72 11.20 5.57
CA VAL A 140 10.04 10.39 4.56
C VAL A 140 11.04 10.00 3.50
N CYS A 141 11.35 8.72 3.41
CA CYS A 141 12.30 8.18 2.44
C CYS A 141 12.14 6.67 2.28
N PRO A 142 12.56 6.09 1.16
CA PRO A 142 12.65 4.65 1.04
C PRO A 142 13.56 4.06 2.13
N PRO A 143 13.19 2.97 2.79
CA PRO A 143 14.08 2.27 3.72
C PRO A 143 15.33 1.70 3.04
N ILE A 144 15.19 1.33 1.76
CA ILE A 144 16.25 0.81 0.91
C ILE A 144 16.27 1.61 -0.39
N GLY A 145 17.42 2.09 -0.77
CA GLY A 145 17.64 2.74 -2.05
C GLY A 145 17.20 4.21 -2.12
N PRO A 146 16.83 4.66 -3.31
CA PRO A 146 16.48 3.90 -4.53
C PRO A 146 17.67 3.43 -5.38
N ASP A 147 18.89 3.90 -5.14
CA ASP A 147 20.06 3.61 -5.97
C ASP A 147 19.77 3.72 -7.48
N TYR A 148 19.07 4.79 -7.84
CA TYR A 148 18.46 4.96 -9.16
C TYR A 148 19.40 5.56 -10.17
N GLU A 149 19.60 4.90 -11.31
CA GLU A 149 20.38 5.46 -12.42
C GLU A 149 19.54 6.44 -13.22
N ILE A 150 20.02 7.69 -13.31
CA ILE A 150 19.41 8.77 -14.08
C ILE A 150 20.30 9.05 -15.28
N THR A 151 19.84 8.60 -16.46
CA THR A 151 20.55 8.82 -17.71
C THR A 151 20.45 10.27 -18.19
N PRO A 152 21.31 10.74 -19.13
CA PRO A 152 21.21 12.08 -19.69
C PRO A 152 19.81 12.41 -20.24
N GLY A 153 19.25 13.53 -19.83
CA GLY A 153 17.91 13.99 -20.22
C GLY A 153 16.76 13.37 -19.43
N MET A 154 17.05 12.44 -18.50
CA MET A 154 16.03 11.81 -17.68
C MET A 154 15.77 12.61 -16.40
N THR A 155 14.53 12.60 -15.95
CA THR A 155 14.11 13.16 -14.65
C THR A 155 13.66 12.03 -13.74
N PHE A 156 14.28 11.93 -12.58
CA PHE A 156 13.81 11.10 -11.48
C PHE A 156 12.81 11.90 -10.63
N ARG A 157 11.76 11.21 -10.17
CA ARG A 157 10.79 11.75 -9.20
C ARG A 157 10.80 10.90 -7.95
N SER A 158 10.93 11.55 -6.80
CA SER A 158 10.83 10.89 -5.50
C SER A 158 9.39 10.40 -5.24
N CYS A 159 9.22 9.60 -4.21
CA CYS A 159 7.90 9.46 -3.60
C CYS A 159 7.44 10.80 -3.01
N THR A 160 6.14 10.96 -2.88
CA THR A 160 5.53 12.17 -2.33
C THR A 160 5.31 11.97 -0.83
N ALA A 161 5.68 12.96 -0.03
CA ALA A 161 5.24 13.09 1.35
C ALA A 161 3.99 13.96 1.38
N PHE A 162 2.97 13.51 2.08
CA PHE A 162 1.74 14.27 2.34
C PHE A 162 1.65 14.54 3.83
N GLU A 163 1.40 15.78 4.17
CA GLU A 163 1.26 16.24 5.55
C GLU A 163 -0.08 16.94 5.72
N MET A 164 -0.79 16.59 6.77
CA MET A 164 -2.04 17.26 7.11
C MET A 164 -2.01 17.70 8.57
N LEU A 165 -2.28 18.97 8.80
CA LEU A 165 -2.49 19.48 10.14
C LEU A 165 -3.95 19.24 10.56
N ARG A 166 -4.13 18.67 11.74
CA ARG A 166 -5.44 18.51 12.36
C ARG A 166 -5.69 19.65 13.33
N ASP A 167 -6.90 20.15 13.35
CA ASP A 167 -7.31 21.32 14.15
C ASP A 167 -7.95 20.96 15.50
N ALA A 168 -8.03 19.67 15.82
CA ALA A 168 -8.71 19.21 17.01
C ALA A 168 -8.03 18.01 17.68
N THR A 169 -8.23 17.91 18.98
CA THR A 169 -7.87 16.74 19.80
C THR A 169 -8.99 15.70 19.85
N ASP A 170 -10.19 16.09 19.45
CA ASP A 170 -11.36 15.23 19.39
C ASP A 170 -11.21 14.13 18.33
N ASN A 171 -11.51 12.88 18.69
CA ASN A 171 -11.30 11.73 17.81
C ASN A 171 -12.20 11.73 16.58
N GLU A 172 -13.44 12.23 16.70
CA GLU A 172 -14.35 12.35 15.58
C GLU A 172 -13.85 13.34 14.54
N ARG A 173 -13.49 14.54 14.96
CA ARG A 173 -12.97 15.57 14.08
C ARG A 173 -11.67 15.12 13.39
N ARG A 174 -10.84 14.41 14.13
CA ARG A 174 -9.59 13.81 13.58
C ARG A 174 -9.91 12.77 12.51
N GLY A 175 -10.84 11.85 12.80
CA GLY A 175 -11.29 10.85 11.84
C GLY A 175 -11.91 11.47 10.59
N LEU A 176 -12.75 12.50 10.75
CA LEU A 176 -13.33 13.24 9.62
C LEU A 176 -12.28 13.98 8.80
N ALA A 177 -11.25 14.53 9.45
CA ALA A 177 -10.13 15.16 8.74
C ALA A 177 -9.35 14.15 7.89
N GLU A 178 -9.11 12.94 8.41
CA GLU A 178 -8.49 11.86 7.64
C GLU A 178 -9.38 11.38 6.49
N CYS A 179 -10.68 11.22 6.71
CA CYS A 179 -11.63 10.92 5.63
C CYS A 179 -11.56 11.97 4.53
N ARG A 180 -11.47 13.25 4.90
CA ARG A 180 -11.33 14.35 3.94
C ARG A 180 -10.01 14.28 3.18
N PHE A 181 -8.91 13.98 3.86
CA PHE A 181 -7.60 13.75 3.23
C PHE A 181 -7.72 12.70 2.11
N TRP A 182 -8.28 11.52 2.44
CA TRP A 182 -8.39 10.43 1.46
C TRP A 182 -9.34 10.77 0.31
N ARG A 183 -10.45 11.46 0.57
CA ARG A 183 -11.33 11.94 -0.51
C ARG A 183 -10.63 12.86 -1.50
N MET A 184 -9.71 13.65 -1.03
CA MET A 184 -8.98 14.59 -1.87
C MET A 184 -7.80 13.94 -2.59
N MET A 185 -6.99 13.14 -1.87
CA MET A 185 -5.76 12.57 -2.41
C MET A 185 -5.96 11.27 -3.16
N ALA A 186 -6.98 10.50 -2.80
CA ALA A 186 -7.28 9.20 -3.38
C ALA A 186 -8.80 8.98 -3.46
N PRO A 187 -9.52 9.76 -4.30
CA PRO A 187 -10.99 9.75 -4.35
C PRO A 187 -11.57 8.36 -4.65
N TRP A 188 -10.87 7.52 -5.38
CA TRP A 188 -11.26 6.13 -5.63
C TRP A 188 -11.41 5.29 -4.36
N THR A 189 -10.79 5.66 -3.24
CA THR A 189 -10.96 4.97 -1.96
C THR A 189 -12.34 5.16 -1.35
N GLN A 190 -13.14 6.08 -1.88
CA GLN A 190 -14.53 6.28 -1.47
C GLN A 190 -15.51 5.36 -2.23
N GLU A 191 -15.06 4.71 -3.29
CA GLU A 191 -15.84 3.69 -3.95
C GLU A 191 -15.97 2.48 -3.02
N ASN A 192 -17.20 2.14 -2.68
CA ASN A 192 -17.48 1.10 -1.69
C ASN A 192 -18.60 0.17 -2.18
N PRO A 193 -18.36 -0.54 -3.29
CA PRO A 193 -19.36 -1.43 -3.86
C PRO A 193 -19.63 -2.61 -2.93
N ILE A 194 -20.88 -3.03 -2.90
CA ILE A 194 -21.27 -4.29 -2.24
C ILE A 194 -21.01 -5.43 -3.22
N PHE A 195 -20.21 -6.39 -2.81
CA PHE A 195 -19.81 -7.50 -3.69
C PHE A 195 -19.97 -8.86 -3.06
N MET A 196 -20.05 -9.87 -3.93
CA MET A 196 -20.10 -11.29 -3.56
C MET A 196 -18.82 -11.99 -4.04
N HIS A 197 -18.18 -12.75 -3.16
CA HIS A 197 -17.18 -13.72 -3.55
C HIS A 197 -17.83 -15.04 -3.98
N VAL A 198 -17.46 -15.55 -5.15
CA VAL A 198 -17.88 -16.87 -5.62
C VAL A 198 -16.69 -17.84 -5.60
N ARG A 199 -16.90 -19.02 -5.03
CA ARG A 199 -15.84 -20.02 -4.84
C ARG A 199 -15.71 -21.02 -5.98
N ARG A 200 -16.41 -20.82 -7.08
CA ARG A 200 -16.32 -21.59 -8.31
C ARG A 200 -16.26 -20.66 -9.50
N SER A 201 -15.46 -21.00 -10.48
CA SER A 201 -15.28 -20.19 -11.69
C SER A 201 -15.89 -20.83 -12.95
N ASP A 202 -16.67 -21.92 -12.80
CA ASP A 202 -17.42 -22.48 -13.90
C ASP A 202 -18.60 -21.57 -14.29
N GLU A 203 -18.99 -21.64 -15.55
CA GLU A 203 -19.99 -20.72 -16.14
C GLU A 203 -21.33 -20.72 -15.41
N ALA A 204 -21.80 -21.89 -14.96
CA ALA A 204 -23.08 -22.03 -14.29
C ALA A 204 -23.04 -21.36 -12.87
N SER A 205 -22.01 -21.62 -12.10
CA SER A 205 -21.85 -21.06 -10.76
C SER A 205 -21.70 -19.54 -10.80
N VAL A 206 -20.90 -19.01 -11.75
CA VAL A 206 -20.70 -17.57 -11.88
C VAL A 206 -21.99 -16.87 -12.33
N LYS A 207 -22.74 -17.42 -13.28
CA LYS A 207 -24.05 -16.87 -13.69
C LYS A 207 -25.06 -16.86 -12.55
N ALA A 208 -25.13 -17.94 -11.77
CA ALA A 208 -25.99 -17.98 -10.58
C ALA A 208 -25.63 -16.90 -9.57
N ALA A 209 -24.33 -16.67 -9.30
CA ALA A 209 -23.88 -15.61 -8.42
C ALA A 209 -24.24 -14.20 -8.96
N ILE A 210 -24.08 -13.99 -10.26
CA ILE A 210 -24.48 -12.74 -10.92
C ILE A 210 -25.98 -12.49 -10.77
N ASP A 211 -26.82 -13.50 -11.02
CA ASP A 211 -28.28 -13.37 -10.88
C ASP A 211 -28.68 -13.09 -9.42
N GLN A 212 -28.05 -13.76 -8.45
CA GLN A 212 -28.27 -13.49 -7.03
C GLN A 212 -27.88 -12.06 -6.65
N CYS A 213 -26.71 -11.60 -7.08
CA CYS A 213 -26.25 -10.23 -6.85
C CYS A 213 -27.21 -9.21 -7.43
N ALA A 214 -27.63 -9.40 -8.67
CA ALA A 214 -28.59 -8.51 -9.34
C ALA A 214 -29.94 -8.47 -8.61
N ALA A 215 -30.41 -9.62 -8.11
CA ALA A 215 -31.70 -9.72 -7.40
C ALA A 215 -31.69 -9.00 -6.04
N VAL A 216 -30.53 -8.90 -5.36
CA VAL A 216 -30.42 -8.28 -4.02
C VAL A 216 -29.75 -6.91 -4.04
N GLY A 217 -29.40 -6.38 -5.20
CA GLY A 217 -28.79 -5.06 -5.35
C GLY A 217 -27.30 -5.00 -5.03
N PHE A 218 -26.57 -6.10 -5.16
CA PHE A 218 -25.12 -6.09 -5.12
C PHE A 218 -24.56 -5.53 -6.44
N GLU A 219 -23.32 -5.06 -6.42
CA GLU A 219 -22.73 -4.34 -7.53
C GLU A 219 -21.61 -5.12 -8.23
N MET A 220 -21.02 -6.10 -7.54
CA MET A 220 -19.88 -6.86 -8.06
C MET A 220 -19.92 -8.34 -7.69
N VAL A 221 -19.30 -9.15 -8.56
CA VAL A 221 -18.96 -10.55 -8.29
C VAL A 221 -17.48 -10.75 -8.50
N ILE A 222 -16.82 -11.36 -7.53
CA ILE A 222 -15.38 -11.66 -7.53
C ILE A 222 -15.19 -13.18 -7.45
N MET A 223 -14.58 -13.76 -8.48
CA MET A 223 -14.10 -15.15 -8.44
C MET A 223 -12.88 -15.23 -7.53
N THR A 224 -13.10 -15.63 -6.29
CA THR A 224 -12.11 -15.50 -5.20
C THR A 224 -11.05 -16.59 -5.20
N PHE A 225 -10.16 -16.53 -4.23
CA PHE A 225 -9.14 -17.55 -3.99
C PHE A 225 -9.75 -18.94 -3.90
N GLY A 226 -9.14 -19.91 -4.59
CA GLY A 226 -9.60 -21.30 -4.61
C GLY A 226 -10.81 -21.57 -5.48
N SER A 227 -11.32 -20.58 -6.22
CA SER A 227 -12.46 -20.76 -7.16
C SER A 227 -12.10 -21.53 -8.43
N GLY A 228 -10.81 -21.66 -8.74
CA GLY A 228 -10.33 -22.17 -10.03
C GLY A 228 -10.16 -21.06 -11.09
N PHE A 229 -10.50 -19.80 -10.77
CA PHE A 229 -10.19 -18.67 -11.64
C PHE A 229 -8.70 -18.53 -11.84
N ASN A 230 -8.27 -18.37 -13.08
CA ASN A 230 -6.88 -18.21 -13.44
C ASN A 230 -6.69 -17.09 -14.47
N ILE A 231 -6.39 -15.88 -14.00
CA ILE A 231 -6.16 -14.70 -14.83
C ILE A 231 -4.95 -14.85 -15.77
N GLU A 232 -4.06 -15.79 -15.49
CA GLU A 232 -2.87 -16.07 -16.31
C GLU A 232 -3.16 -17.07 -17.44
N ASN A 233 -4.36 -17.66 -17.47
CA ASN A 233 -4.78 -18.56 -18.55
C ASN A 233 -5.28 -17.75 -19.74
N ASN A 234 -4.52 -17.76 -20.80
CA ASN A 234 -4.83 -17.06 -22.05
C ASN A 234 -5.20 -18.02 -23.20
N SER A 235 -5.67 -19.24 -22.86
CA SER A 235 -6.23 -20.11 -23.91
C SER A 235 -7.47 -19.48 -24.54
N PRO A 236 -7.68 -19.64 -25.85
CA PRO A 236 -8.83 -19.06 -26.54
C PRO A 236 -10.18 -19.42 -25.91
N GLU A 237 -10.34 -20.68 -25.52
CA GLU A 237 -11.56 -21.19 -24.91
C GLU A 237 -11.87 -20.54 -23.57
N TYR A 238 -10.85 -20.38 -22.72
CA TYR A 238 -10.97 -19.71 -21.44
C TYR A 238 -11.28 -18.22 -21.59
N MET A 239 -10.59 -17.55 -22.49
CA MET A 239 -10.81 -16.13 -22.77
C MET A 239 -12.22 -15.87 -23.31
N GLU A 240 -12.73 -16.72 -24.20
CA GLU A 240 -14.10 -16.61 -24.71
C GLU A 240 -15.14 -16.89 -23.62
N MET A 241 -14.89 -17.83 -22.73
CA MET A 241 -15.76 -18.06 -21.56
C MET A 241 -15.80 -16.82 -20.67
N MET A 242 -14.65 -16.22 -20.35
CA MET A 242 -14.57 -15.02 -19.53
C MET A 242 -15.26 -13.82 -20.19
N LYS A 243 -15.14 -13.63 -21.50
CA LYS A 243 -15.87 -12.60 -22.26
C LYS A 243 -17.39 -12.79 -22.16
N ARG A 244 -17.88 -14.03 -22.36
CA ARG A 244 -19.33 -14.32 -22.26
C ARG A 244 -19.85 -14.05 -20.84
N LEU A 245 -19.08 -14.44 -19.82
CA LEU A 245 -19.44 -14.18 -18.42
C LEU A 245 -19.47 -12.68 -18.11
N ASN A 246 -18.49 -11.94 -18.60
CA ASN A 246 -18.47 -10.49 -18.41
C ASN A 246 -19.62 -9.79 -19.13
N ALA A 247 -19.92 -10.17 -20.36
CA ALA A 247 -21.08 -9.65 -21.10
C ALA A 247 -22.40 -9.96 -20.37
N TYR A 248 -22.54 -11.16 -19.82
CA TYR A 248 -23.69 -11.53 -19.00
C TYR A 248 -23.80 -10.67 -17.74
N ALA A 249 -22.70 -10.48 -17.01
CA ALA A 249 -22.66 -9.66 -15.80
C ALA A 249 -23.06 -8.20 -16.13
N HIS A 250 -22.49 -7.62 -17.18
CA HIS A 250 -22.84 -6.26 -17.64
C HIS A 250 -24.33 -6.14 -18.01
N SER A 251 -24.94 -7.16 -18.62
CA SER A 251 -26.38 -7.16 -18.94
C SER A 251 -27.27 -7.09 -17.69
N LYS A 252 -26.72 -7.43 -16.53
CA LYS A 252 -27.38 -7.38 -15.21
C LYS A 252 -26.95 -6.18 -14.37
N GLY A 253 -26.05 -5.32 -14.86
CA GLY A 253 -25.49 -4.20 -14.13
C GLY A 253 -24.45 -4.60 -13.08
N ILE A 254 -23.85 -5.78 -13.21
CA ILE A 254 -22.87 -6.33 -12.25
C ILE A 254 -21.47 -6.24 -12.85
N ALA A 255 -20.51 -5.70 -12.08
CA ALA A 255 -19.10 -5.78 -12.42
C ALA A 255 -18.54 -7.17 -12.07
N LEU A 256 -17.73 -7.74 -12.95
CA LEU A 256 -17.14 -9.06 -12.77
C LEU A 256 -15.62 -8.99 -12.76
N GLY A 257 -15.01 -9.80 -11.91
CA GLY A 257 -13.56 -9.97 -11.89
C GLY A 257 -13.11 -11.15 -11.05
N GLY A 258 -11.84 -11.16 -10.72
CA GLY A 258 -11.30 -12.29 -9.98
C GLY A 258 -9.96 -12.03 -9.32
N TYR A 259 -9.54 -13.03 -8.61
CA TYR A 259 -8.43 -13.05 -7.68
C TYR A 259 -7.12 -13.52 -8.33
N SER A 260 -6.03 -12.87 -7.97
CA SER A 260 -4.68 -13.33 -8.29
C SER A 260 -3.73 -13.07 -7.14
N LEU A 261 -2.72 -13.92 -7.00
CA LEU A 261 -1.61 -13.70 -6.08
C LEU A 261 -0.47 -13.01 -6.80
N LEU A 262 0.08 -11.95 -6.21
CA LEU A 262 1.22 -11.23 -6.75
C LEU A 262 2.54 -11.74 -6.16
N ALA A 263 2.90 -11.28 -4.98
CA ALA A 263 4.20 -11.60 -4.36
C ALA A 263 4.17 -12.83 -3.44
N SER A 264 3.01 -13.21 -2.93
CA SER A 264 2.85 -14.31 -1.96
C SER A 264 2.68 -15.68 -2.63
N ARG A 265 3.49 -15.98 -3.63
CA ARG A 265 3.43 -17.22 -4.41
C ARG A 265 4.83 -17.79 -4.65
N GLY A 266 4.91 -19.09 -4.87
CA GLY A 266 6.17 -19.74 -5.20
C GLY A 266 6.72 -19.30 -6.56
N ALA A 267 8.03 -19.14 -6.65
CA ALA A 267 8.73 -18.75 -7.86
C ALA A 267 9.72 -19.83 -8.31
N LYS A 268 10.05 -19.86 -9.59
CA LYS A 268 11.23 -20.57 -10.07
C LYS A 268 12.50 -19.92 -9.53
N THR A 269 13.62 -20.66 -9.54
CA THR A 269 14.87 -20.16 -8.95
C THR A 269 15.39 -18.93 -9.67
N GLU A 270 15.29 -18.89 -10.97
CA GLU A 270 15.73 -17.78 -11.82
C GLU A 270 14.92 -16.48 -11.63
N ASP A 271 13.69 -16.60 -11.18
CA ASP A 271 12.77 -15.48 -11.00
C ASP A 271 12.64 -15.04 -9.53
N ALA A 272 13.16 -15.84 -8.61
CA ALA A 272 12.98 -15.62 -7.18
C ALA A 272 13.80 -14.45 -6.65
N ALA A 273 13.30 -13.78 -5.62
CA ALA A 273 14.07 -12.79 -4.89
C ALA A 273 15.29 -13.46 -4.22
N ILE A 274 16.48 -12.90 -4.45
CA ILE A 274 17.75 -13.42 -3.96
C ILE A 274 18.13 -12.74 -2.64
N SER A 275 18.39 -13.57 -1.62
CA SER A 275 18.86 -13.08 -0.33
C SER A 275 20.27 -12.48 -0.44
N ARG A 276 20.47 -11.28 0.12
CA ARG A 276 21.81 -10.68 0.24
C ARG A 276 22.73 -11.44 1.20
N LYS A 277 22.15 -12.23 2.12
CA LYS A 277 22.93 -13.00 3.11
C LYS A 277 23.49 -14.30 2.53
N THR A 278 22.70 -14.98 1.72
CA THR A 278 23.05 -16.32 1.21
C THR A 278 23.41 -16.37 -0.27
N GLY A 279 23.08 -15.34 -1.05
CA GLY A 279 23.22 -15.33 -2.51
C GLY A 279 22.30 -16.35 -3.22
N LYS A 280 21.31 -16.89 -2.53
CA LYS A 280 20.34 -17.88 -3.03
C LYS A 280 18.91 -17.32 -2.89
N PRO A 281 17.91 -17.96 -3.53
CA PRO A 281 16.51 -17.58 -3.30
C PRO A 281 16.20 -17.50 -1.82
N ALA A 282 15.66 -16.38 -1.38
CA ALA A 282 15.25 -16.18 0.01
C ALA A 282 14.05 -17.07 0.33
N THR A 283 14.11 -17.81 1.45
CA THR A 283 13.08 -18.75 1.87
C THR A 283 12.59 -18.52 3.28
N THR A 284 13.32 -17.76 4.07
CA THR A 284 13.01 -17.45 5.46
C THR A 284 13.03 -15.95 5.71
N ARG A 285 12.48 -15.55 6.86
CA ARG A 285 12.51 -14.14 7.28
C ARG A 285 13.93 -13.62 7.51
N GLU A 286 14.80 -14.44 8.05
CA GLU A 286 16.21 -14.08 8.26
C GLU A 286 16.96 -13.88 6.94
N GLU A 287 16.50 -14.52 5.88
CA GLU A 287 17.02 -14.35 4.52
C GLU A 287 16.38 -13.17 3.77
N GLY A 288 15.38 -12.52 4.36
CA GLY A 288 14.70 -11.34 3.82
C GLY A 288 13.35 -11.65 3.15
N SER A 289 12.84 -12.89 3.24
CA SER A 289 11.57 -13.26 2.62
C SER A 289 10.41 -13.23 3.60
N ARG A 290 9.28 -12.70 3.14
CA ARG A 290 8.03 -12.68 3.89
C ARG A 290 7.22 -13.97 3.72
N PHE A 291 7.18 -14.52 2.52
CA PHE A 291 6.30 -15.63 2.14
C PHE A 291 7.04 -16.85 1.57
N GLY A 292 8.33 -16.98 1.84
CA GLY A 292 9.15 -18.01 1.26
C GLY A 292 9.71 -17.60 -0.10
N LYS A 293 9.97 -18.56 -0.98
CA LYS A 293 10.57 -18.34 -2.30
C LYS A 293 9.62 -17.57 -3.24
N SER A 294 9.55 -16.25 -3.06
CA SER A 294 8.67 -15.35 -3.80
C SER A 294 9.32 -14.83 -5.09
N PRO A 295 8.54 -14.49 -6.13
CA PRO A 295 9.08 -13.87 -7.33
C PRO A 295 9.57 -12.45 -7.06
N CYS A 296 10.67 -12.07 -7.72
CA CYS A 296 11.05 -10.67 -7.83
C CYS A 296 10.24 -10.01 -8.95
N LEU A 297 9.45 -8.99 -8.61
CA LEU A 297 8.57 -8.33 -9.58
C LEU A 297 9.33 -7.51 -10.62
N ALA A 298 10.58 -7.16 -10.33
CA ALA A 298 11.48 -6.49 -11.26
C ALA A 298 12.37 -7.48 -12.04
N SER A 299 11.87 -8.70 -12.25
CA SER A 299 12.47 -9.72 -13.12
C SER A 299 11.64 -9.94 -14.39
N SER A 300 12.09 -10.83 -15.26
CA SER A 300 11.33 -11.26 -16.45
C SER A 300 9.99 -11.90 -16.11
N TRP A 301 9.88 -12.47 -14.92
CA TRP A 301 8.61 -12.97 -14.41
C TRP A 301 7.58 -11.84 -14.27
N GLY A 302 7.98 -10.69 -13.73
CA GLY A 302 7.11 -9.52 -13.62
C GLY A 302 6.59 -9.05 -14.98
N ASP A 303 7.46 -8.94 -15.98
CA ASP A 303 7.06 -8.61 -17.35
C ASP A 303 5.97 -9.55 -17.86
N THR A 304 6.20 -10.86 -17.68
CA THR A 304 5.28 -11.89 -18.14
C THR A 304 3.94 -11.82 -17.39
N TYR A 305 3.99 -11.72 -16.08
CA TYR A 305 2.82 -11.68 -15.22
C TYR A 305 1.95 -10.46 -15.52
N PHE A 306 2.50 -9.26 -15.41
CA PHE A 306 1.76 -8.03 -15.66
C PHE A 306 1.31 -7.87 -17.12
N GLY A 307 2.08 -8.42 -18.06
CA GLY A 307 1.69 -8.52 -19.46
C GLY A 307 0.43 -9.37 -19.65
N LYS A 308 0.35 -10.53 -18.99
CA LYS A 308 -0.85 -11.38 -18.99
C LYS A 308 -2.06 -10.70 -18.35
N LEU A 309 -1.86 -10.02 -17.21
CA LEU A 309 -2.94 -9.28 -16.55
C LEU A 309 -3.53 -8.20 -17.46
N ARG A 310 -2.67 -7.36 -18.06
CA ARG A 310 -3.12 -6.32 -19.00
C ARG A 310 -3.85 -6.91 -20.19
N SER A 311 -3.30 -7.98 -20.79
CA SER A 311 -3.92 -8.69 -21.90
C SER A 311 -5.30 -9.25 -21.53
N PHE A 312 -5.41 -9.88 -20.35
CA PHE A 312 -6.66 -10.45 -19.87
C PHE A 312 -7.74 -9.38 -19.73
N PHE A 313 -7.48 -8.30 -19.01
CA PHE A 313 -8.44 -7.22 -18.81
C PHE A 313 -8.82 -6.53 -20.11
N THR A 314 -7.86 -6.25 -20.97
CA THR A 314 -8.12 -5.62 -22.28
C THR A 314 -8.99 -6.50 -23.17
N GLN A 315 -8.79 -7.81 -23.16
CA GLN A 315 -9.53 -8.73 -24.02
C GLN A 315 -10.90 -9.11 -23.46
N THR A 316 -11.03 -9.28 -22.15
CA THR A 316 -12.29 -9.72 -21.53
C THR A 316 -13.22 -8.58 -21.16
N GLY A 317 -12.68 -7.37 -20.99
CA GLY A 317 -13.40 -6.21 -20.50
C GLY A 317 -13.85 -6.34 -19.03
N MET A 318 -13.31 -7.31 -18.28
CA MET A 318 -13.61 -7.41 -16.84
C MET A 318 -13.15 -6.16 -16.08
N GLY A 319 -13.93 -5.78 -15.08
CA GLY A 319 -13.78 -4.50 -14.36
C GLY A 319 -13.32 -4.62 -12.92
N VAL A 320 -12.93 -5.81 -12.44
CA VAL A 320 -12.52 -5.99 -11.05
C VAL A 320 -11.26 -6.84 -10.95
N PHE A 321 -10.27 -6.35 -10.25
CA PHE A 321 -9.06 -7.09 -9.89
C PHE A 321 -8.96 -7.23 -8.38
N GLU A 322 -8.96 -8.45 -7.90
CA GLU A 322 -8.66 -8.76 -6.50
C GLU A 322 -7.26 -9.33 -6.37
N ASN A 323 -6.48 -8.77 -5.48
CA ASN A 323 -5.14 -9.24 -5.19
C ASN A 323 -4.93 -9.24 -3.68
N ASP A 324 -4.53 -10.38 -3.14
CA ASP A 324 -4.14 -10.55 -1.75
C ASP A 324 -2.63 -10.82 -1.71
N GLY A 325 -1.85 -9.83 -1.51
CA GLY A 325 -0.41 -9.99 -1.48
C GLY A 325 0.33 -9.05 -2.42
N SER A 326 -0.26 -7.89 -2.65
CA SER A 326 0.47 -6.72 -3.13
C SER A 326 1.34 -6.16 -2.00
N TYR A 327 1.73 -7.03 -1.10
CA TYR A 327 2.71 -6.69 -0.08
C TYR A 327 4.00 -6.24 -0.75
N PRO A 328 4.81 -5.42 -0.08
CA PRO A 328 6.11 -5.06 -0.61
C PRO A 328 6.82 -6.31 -1.10
N GLY A 329 7.28 -6.29 -2.34
CA GLY A 329 8.11 -7.34 -2.86
C GLY A 329 9.38 -7.48 -1.99
N ASP A 330 9.86 -8.71 -1.84
CA ASP A 330 11.07 -8.96 -1.07
C ASP A 330 12.28 -8.27 -1.74
N PRO A 331 13.16 -7.57 -0.99
CA PRO A 331 14.38 -7.02 -1.54
C PRO A 331 15.21 -8.11 -2.21
N CYS A 332 15.75 -7.84 -3.37
CA CYS A 332 16.42 -8.82 -4.20
C CYS A 332 17.87 -8.44 -4.50
N ALA A 333 18.81 -9.28 -4.10
CA ALA A 333 20.23 -9.07 -4.35
C ALA A 333 20.71 -9.64 -5.70
N SER A 334 19.80 -10.09 -6.56
CA SER A 334 20.19 -10.56 -7.89
C SER A 334 20.80 -9.42 -8.71
N THR A 335 21.88 -9.72 -9.43
CA THR A 335 22.46 -8.85 -10.46
C THR A 335 22.13 -9.34 -11.86
N GLN A 336 21.29 -10.36 -11.98
CA GLN A 336 20.90 -10.99 -13.23
C GLN A 336 19.46 -10.65 -13.64
N HIS A 337 18.68 -10.05 -12.76
CA HIS A 337 17.31 -9.65 -13.08
C HIS A 337 17.31 -8.43 -14.00
N LYS A 338 16.34 -8.39 -14.88
CA LYS A 338 16.33 -7.46 -16.02
C LYS A 338 16.17 -5.99 -15.63
N HIS A 339 15.41 -5.71 -14.57
CA HIS A 339 14.94 -4.37 -14.27
C HIS A 339 15.52 -3.74 -13.02
N HIS A 340 16.45 -4.43 -12.35
CA HIS A 340 17.22 -3.87 -11.25
C HIS A 340 18.66 -4.37 -11.27
N ARG A 341 19.56 -3.63 -10.64
CA ARG A 341 21.00 -3.89 -10.65
C ARG A 341 21.48 -4.69 -9.46
N GLY A 342 20.67 -4.70 -8.38
CA GLY A 342 21.01 -5.39 -7.15
C GLY A 342 20.07 -5.08 -6.02
N TYR A 343 20.54 -5.26 -4.78
CA TYR A 343 19.75 -5.13 -3.59
C TYR A 343 19.17 -3.72 -3.41
N LEU A 344 19.98 -2.69 -3.64
CA LEU A 344 19.64 -1.32 -3.27
C LEU A 344 18.56 -0.69 -4.15
N ASP A 345 18.46 -1.07 -5.40
CA ASP A 345 17.44 -0.54 -6.33
C ASP A 345 16.24 -1.49 -6.50
N SER A 346 16.36 -2.75 -6.05
CA SER A 346 15.36 -3.79 -6.33
C SER A 346 13.97 -3.46 -5.81
N GLN A 347 13.87 -2.92 -4.60
CA GLN A 347 12.57 -2.66 -3.98
C GLN A 347 11.88 -1.44 -4.60
N TRP A 348 12.65 -0.40 -4.95
CA TRP A 348 12.15 0.74 -5.69
C TRP A 348 11.58 0.32 -7.05
N LYS A 349 12.31 -0.53 -7.77
CA LYS A 349 11.87 -1.04 -9.07
C LYS A 349 10.62 -1.91 -8.98
N GLN A 350 10.50 -2.73 -7.96
CA GLN A 350 9.28 -3.51 -7.72
C GLN A 350 8.08 -2.60 -7.38
N TRP A 351 8.29 -1.55 -6.58
CA TRP A 351 7.27 -0.54 -6.30
C TRP A 351 6.80 0.17 -7.58
N GLU A 352 7.73 0.59 -8.45
CA GLU A 352 7.38 1.20 -9.75
C GLU A 352 6.46 0.29 -10.56
N VAL A 353 6.76 -1.00 -10.64
CA VAL A 353 5.97 -1.98 -11.40
C VAL A 353 4.52 -2.09 -10.87
N ILE A 354 4.35 -2.20 -9.56
CA ILE A 354 3.01 -2.31 -8.94
C ILE A 354 2.26 -0.99 -9.07
N ARG A 355 2.90 0.14 -8.75
CA ARG A 355 2.34 1.49 -8.89
C ARG A 355 1.80 1.73 -10.29
N ASP A 356 2.61 1.44 -11.30
CA ASP A 356 2.27 1.71 -12.70
C ASP A 356 1.17 0.77 -13.20
N PHE A 357 1.13 -0.47 -12.68
CA PHE A 357 0.02 -1.38 -12.96
C PHE A 357 -1.29 -0.90 -12.33
N TYR A 358 -1.28 -0.47 -11.07
CA TYR A 358 -2.50 0.00 -10.41
C TYR A 358 -3.03 1.31 -11.01
N ARG A 359 -2.15 2.24 -11.36
CA ARG A 359 -2.53 3.45 -12.10
C ARG A 359 -3.16 3.11 -13.44
N TRP A 360 -2.55 2.18 -14.18
CA TRP A 360 -3.16 1.68 -15.42
C TRP A 360 -4.54 1.07 -15.18
N CYS A 361 -4.73 0.27 -14.14
CA CYS A 361 -6.05 -0.26 -13.79
C CYS A 361 -7.07 0.87 -13.59
N ARG A 362 -6.70 1.94 -12.88
CA ARG A 362 -7.57 3.11 -12.72
C ARG A 362 -7.93 3.78 -14.04
N GLU A 363 -6.95 3.97 -14.91
CA GLU A 363 -7.15 4.54 -16.24
C GLU A 363 -8.09 3.69 -17.11
N GLN A 364 -8.11 2.38 -16.88
CA GLN A 364 -9.02 1.45 -17.58
C GLN A 364 -10.38 1.28 -16.87
N GLY A 365 -10.62 1.96 -15.75
CA GLY A 365 -11.85 1.79 -14.97
C GLY A 365 -11.95 0.47 -14.21
N ILE A 366 -10.81 -0.20 -13.96
CA ILE A 366 -10.74 -1.45 -13.22
C ILE A 366 -10.71 -1.15 -11.72
N TYR A 367 -11.68 -1.66 -10.99
CA TYR A 367 -11.73 -1.60 -9.54
C TYR A 367 -10.66 -2.50 -8.92
N LEU A 368 -9.88 -1.94 -8.00
CA LEU A 368 -8.77 -2.65 -7.33
C LEU A 368 -9.17 -3.06 -5.91
N ASN A 369 -9.61 -4.29 -5.74
CA ASN A 369 -9.89 -4.85 -4.43
C ASN A 369 -8.62 -5.45 -3.82
N VAL A 370 -7.70 -4.58 -3.37
CA VAL A 370 -6.40 -4.99 -2.85
C VAL A 370 -6.19 -4.48 -1.43
N PRO A 371 -5.84 -5.38 -0.49
CA PRO A 371 -5.74 -5.07 0.94
C PRO A 371 -4.35 -4.56 1.30
N ASP A 372 -3.84 -3.57 0.61
CA ASP A 372 -2.48 -3.13 0.78
C ASP A 372 -2.33 -1.61 0.88
N TRP A 373 -1.11 -1.15 0.80
CA TRP A 373 -0.68 0.21 1.09
C TRP A 373 -0.68 1.13 -0.12
N TYR A 374 -1.22 0.67 -1.24
CA TYR A 374 -1.19 1.40 -2.51
C TYR A 374 -2.37 2.36 -2.71
N PHE A 375 -3.00 2.81 -1.63
CA PHE A 375 -4.15 3.72 -1.70
C PHE A 375 -3.87 4.99 -2.50
N LEU A 376 -2.72 5.59 -2.31
CA LEU A 376 -2.28 6.76 -3.06
C LEU A 376 -1.84 6.44 -4.50
N ASN A 377 -1.79 5.16 -4.86
CA ASN A 377 -1.45 4.67 -6.19
C ASN A 377 -2.61 3.98 -6.92
N GLY A 378 -3.81 4.01 -6.38
CA GLY A 378 -5.00 3.50 -7.06
C GLY A 378 -5.76 2.38 -6.37
N SER A 379 -5.24 1.76 -5.31
CA SER A 379 -5.99 0.70 -4.64
C SER A 379 -7.22 1.24 -3.90
N ASN A 380 -8.30 0.51 -3.94
CA ASN A 380 -9.59 0.90 -3.35
C ASN A 380 -9.77 0.38 -1.93
N LYS A 381 -9.29 -0.84 -1.68
CA LYS A 381 -9.54 -1.50 -0.42
C LYS A 381 -8.72 -0.85 0.68
N THR A 382 -9.37 -0.63 1.80
CA THR A 382 -8.74 -0.07 2.98
C THR A 382 -8.41 -1.16 3.97
N PRO A 383 -7.55 -0.90 4.94
CA PRO A 383 -7.35 -1.81 6.07
C PRO A 383 -8.65 -2.29 6.69
N MET A 384 -9.67 -1.47 6.66
CA MET A 384 -10.96 -1.75 7.24
C MET A 384 -11.86 -2.63 6.38
N GLY A 385 -11.81 -2.48 5.06
CA GLY A 385 -12.55 -3.32 4.13
C GLY A 385 -12.01 -4.75 4.04
N TYR A 386 -10.80 -4.98 4.54
CA TYR A 386 -10.17 -6.29 4.60
C TYR A 386 -10.10 -6.88 6.00
N VAL A 387 -10.93 -6.48 6.90
CA VAL A 387 -11.09 -7.30 8.08
C VAL A 387 -11.71 -8.61 7.60
N GLU A 388 -10.88 -9.62 7.40
CA GLU A 388 -11.35 -10.98 7.26
C GLU A 388 -12.20 -11.27 8.48
N THR A 389 -13.49 -11.11 8.32
CA THR A 389 -14.42 -11.77 9.22
C THR A 389 -14.10 -13.24 9.04
N ASN A 390 -13.39 -13.76 9.98
CA ASN A 390 -12.91 -15.12 9.95
C ASN A 390 -14.11 -16.03 9.64
N TRP A 391 -14.14 -16.60 8.46
CA TRP A 391 -15.24 -17.48 7.98
C TRP A 391 -15.42 -18.69 8.87
N SER A 392 -14.45 -19.02 9.73
CA SER A 392 -14.58 -20.02 10.76
C SER A 392 -15.34 -19.57 12.01
N LEU A 393 -15.65 -18.27 12.16
CA LEU A 393 -16.40 -17.77 13.29
C LEU A 393 -17.90 -18.00 13.10
N PRO A 394 -18.65 -18.28 14.19
CA PRO A 394 -20.09 -18.28 14.16
C PRO A 394 -20.66 -16.94 13.65
N ARG A 395 -21.75 -17.00 12.91
CA ARG A 395 -22.36 -15.82 12.25
C ARG A 395 -22.61 -14.65 13.20
N ALA A 396 -23.00 -14.93 14.43
CA ALA A 396 -23.22 -13.89 15.45
C ALA A 396 -21.95 -13.09 15.77
N TYR A 397 -20.78 -13.72 15.76
CA TYR A 397 -19.51 -13.03 15.95
C TYR A 397 -19.12 -12.20 14.72
N GLN A 398 -19.43 -12.67 13.53
CA GLN A 398 -19.21 -11.89 12.30
C GLN A 398 -20.02 -10.59 12.35
N GLU A 399 -21.30 -10.64 12.72
CA GLU A 399 -22.15 -9.45 12.86
C GLU A 399 -21.60 -8.44 13.89
N ILE A 400 -21.07 -8.93 15.00
CA ILE A 400 -20.48 -8.06 16.05
C ILE A 400 -19.23 -7.38 15.49
N ILE A 401 -18.36 -8.12 14.82
CA ILE A 401 -17.12 -7.59 14.23
C ILE A 401 -17.45 -6.58 13.13
N GLU A 402 -18.43 -6.83 12.29
CA GLU A 402 -18.85 -5.91 11.23
C GLU A 402 -19.42 -4.63 11.81
N ARG A 403 -20.27 -4.69 12.83
CA ARG A 403 -20.76 -3.50 13.54
C ARG A 403 -19.63 -2.70 14.16
N GLN A 404 -18.67 -3.37 14.78
CA GLN A 404 -17.48 -2.72 15.35
C GLN A 404 -16.65 -2.04 14.25
N ASN A 405 -16.48 -2.68 13.13
CA ASN A 405 -15.75 -2.12 11.98
C ASN A 405 -16.47 -0.89 11.41
N ILE A 406 -17.79 -0.90 11.33
CA ILE A 406 -18.57 0.28 10.92
C ILE A 406 -18.33 1.43 11.89
N TYR A 407 -18.47 1.17 13.18
CA TYR A 407 -18.28 2.18 14.22
C TYR A 407 -16.87 2.77 14.18
N ASP A 408 -15.85 1.91 14.22
CA ASP A 408 -14.46 2.31 14.15
C ASP A 408 -14.14 3.05 12.84
N GLY A 409 -14.76 2.63 11.74
CA GLY A 409 -14.61 3.26 10.44
C GLY A 409 -15.18 4.66 10.38
N THR A 410 -16.23 4.92 11.10
CA THR A 410 -16.85 6.25 11.16
C THR A 410 -15.94 7.24 11.87
N TRP A 411 -15.27 6.83 12.95
CA TRP A 411 -14.56 7.73 13.84
C TRP A 411 -13.05 7.64 13.77
N GLN A 412 -12.52 6.47 13.51
CA GLN A 412 -11.11 6.17 13.77
C GLN A 412 -10.37 5.61 12.57
N LYS A 413 -11.08 5.03 11.63
CA LYS A 413 -10.46 4.39 10.45
C LYS A 413 -11.01 5.02 9.19
N THR A 414 -10.11 5.46 8.42
CA THR A 414 -10.35 5.97 7.09
C THR A 414 -9.62 5.06 6.12
N PRO A 415 -9.89 5.06 4.91
CA PRO A 415 -10.60 5.96 4.04
C PRO A 415 -11.97 5.47 3.61
N THR A 416 -12.30 4.20 3.69
CA THR A 416 -13.60 3.70 3.23
C THR A 416 -14.23 2.75 4.24
N MET A 417 -15.56 2.72 4.27
CA MET A 417 -16.33 1.71 5.00
C MET A 417 -16.60 0.53 4.06
N GLY A 418 -15.56 -0.24 3.74
CA GLY A 418 -15.74 -1.44 2.93
C GLY A 418 -16.24 -2.62 3.76
N PHE A 419 -17.25 -3.28 3.26
CA PHE A 419 -17.69 -4.57 3.81
C PHE A 419 -17.30 -5.67 2.87
N MET A 420 -16.68 -6.70 3.40
CA MET A 420 -16.52 -7.94 2.70
C MET A 420 -17.57 -8.94 3.19
N PHE A 421 -18.51 -9.28 2.33
CA PHE A 421 -19.37 -10.42 2.54
C PHE A 421 -18.75 -11.61 1.85
N VAL A 422 -18.45 -12.65 2.61
CA VAL A 422 -18.11 -13.96 2.05
C VAL A 422 -19.37 -14.81 2.13
N PRO A 423 -20.05 -15.05 1.01
CA PRO A 423 -21.18 -15.97 1.03
C PRO A 423 -20.66 -17.35 1.38
N LEU A 424 -21.22 -17.94 2.38
CA LEU A 424 -21.06 -19.36 2.64
C LEU A 424 -21.85 -20.13 1.56
N THR A 425 -21.16 -20.62 0.57
CA THR A 425 -21.74 -21.60 -0.38
C THR A 425 -21.36 -22.99 0.07
#